data_45f7dc258ed24ee38a485651b5e363b4
#
_entry.id   45f7dc258ed24ee38a485651b5e363b4
#
_cell.length_a   1.000
_cell.length_b   1.000
_cell.length_c   1.000
_cell.angle_alpha   90.00
_cell.angle_beta   90.00
_cell.angle_gamma   90.00
#
_symmetry.space_group_name_H-M   'P 1'
#
loop_
_entity.id
_entity.type
_entity.pdbx_description
1 polymer ?
#
loop_
_entity_poly.entity_id
_entity_poly.type
_entity_poly.pdbx_seq_one_letter_code
_entity_poly.pdbx_strand_id
1 'polypeptide(L)'
;MIHSRSLFLCSALGLSACMSSPQQTTSLPDYLQPYIGQSATIIQQQFDLKPLGFRTIAQPIKQSNQLIYTVIRPIRIPIPIAQSAELGAQNIPIQSAGNTDSTYDLNLKCHIIFELDQQQIARSIRHEGKAC
;
A
#
# COMPACT_ATOMS: atom_id res chain seq x y z
N MET A 1 -64.16 19.59 -31.12
CA MET A 1 -62.84 20.01 -31.64
C MET A 1 -62.20 20.96 -30.66
N ILE A 2 -61.54 20.52 -29.64
CA ILE A 2 -60.65 21.40 -28.83
C ILE A 2 -59.59 20.47 -28.23
N HIS A 3 -58.36 20.64 -28.72
CA HIS A 3 -57.19 19.88 -28.25
C HIS A 3 -56.69 20.46 -26.94
N SER A 4 -56.83 19.73 -25.86
CA SER A 4 -56.20 20.04 -24.57
C SER A 4 -54.76 19.51 -24.57
N ARG A 5 -53.78 20.37 -24.71
CA ARG A 5 -52.35 20.07 -24.55
C ARG A 5 -52.00 20.19 -23.08
N SER A 6 -51.95 19.05 -22.39
CA SER A 6 -51.40 18.97 -21.04
C SER A 6 -49.88 19.03 -21.11
N LEU A 7 -49.32 20.15 -20.66
CA LEU A 7 -47.91 20.35 -20.44
C LEU A 7 -47.50 19.64 -19.12
N PHE A 8 -46.87 18.47 -19.21
CA PHE A 8 -46.22 17.85 -18.06
C PHE A 8 -44.85 18.44 -17.87
N LEU A 9 -44.72 19.36 -16.91
CA LEU A 9 -43.48 19.90 -16.44
C LEU A 9 -42.83 18.86 -15.50
N CYS A 10 -41.92 18.05 -16.04
CA CYS A 10 -41.15 17.10 -15.26
C CYS A 10 -39.97 17.84 -14.60
N SER A 11 -40.14 18.19 -13.31
CA SER A 11 -39.12 18.77 -12.46
C SER A 11 -38.15 17.67 -12.04
N ALA A 12 -36.99 17.57 -12.74
CA ALA A 12 -35.92 16.65 -12.39
C ALA A 12 -35.09 17.25 -11.24
N LEU A 13 -35.40 16.85 -10.01
CA LEU A 13 -34.51 17.06 -8.86
C LEU A 13 -33.33 16.10 -8.99
N GLY A 14 -32.16 16.62 -9.42
CA GLY A 14 -30.90 15.91 -9.42
C GLY A 14 -30.42 15.70 -7.99
N LEU A 15 -30.60 14.49 -7.44
CA LEU A 15 -29.88 14.06 -6.25
C LEU A 15 -28.43 13.74 -6.65
N SER A 16 -27.52 14.66 -6.41
CA SER A 16 -26.09 14.42 -6.45
C SER A 16 -25.70 13.58 -5.24
N ALA A 17 -25.81 12.26 -5.37
CA ALA A 17 -25.26 11.33 -4.40
C ALA A 17 -23.73 11.38 -4.50
N CYS A 18 -23.06 12.04 -3.56
CA CYS A 18 -21.63 11.88 -3.34
C CYS A 18 -21.37 10.43 -2.94
N MET A 19 -21.03 9.58 -3.89
CA MET A 19 -20.50 8.24 -3.63
C MET A 19 -19.08 8.41 -3.09
N SER A 20 -18.95 8.47 -1.76
CA SER A 20 -17.67 8.22 -1.09
C SER A 20 -17.34 6.75 -1.33
N SER A 21 -16.50 6.47 -2.33
CA SER A 21 -15.95 5.13 -2.54
C SER A 21 -15.14 4.77 -1.29
N PRO A 22 -15.49 3.71 -0.54
CA PRO A 22 -14.63 3.23 0.51
C PRO A 22 -13.29 2.85 -0.14
N GLN A 23 -12.22 3.45 0.32
CA GLN A 23 -10.87 3.13 -0.11
C GLN A 23 -10.60 1.71 0.42
N GLN A 24 -10.88 0.71 -0.41
CA GLN A 24 -10.58 -0.69 -0.09
C GLN A 24 -9.07 -0.82 0.03
N THR A 25 -8.59 -0.95 1.26
CA THR A 25 -7.22 -1.36 1.52
C THR A 25 -7.10 -2.81 1.06
N THR A 26 -6.63 -3.01 -0.17
CA THR A 26 -6.39 -4.35 -0.71
C THR A 26 -5.37 -5.06 0.18
N SER A 27 -5.75 -6.22 0.71
CA SER A 27 -4.83 -7.02 1.51
C SER A 27 -3.74 -7.63 0.63
N LEU A 28 -2.58 -7.95 1.22
CA LEU A 28 -1.49 -8.57 0.46
C LEU A 28 -1.93 -9.90 -0.21
N PRO A 29 -2.65 -10.82 0.45
CA PRO A 29 -3.15 -12.03 -0.19
C PRO A 29 -4.05 -11.75 -1.39
N ASP A 30 -4.99 -10.81 -1.28
CA ASP A 30 -5.91 -10.46 -2.37
C ASP A 30 -5.16 -9.88 -3.56
N TYR A 31 -4.15 -9.06 -3.31
CA TYR A 31 -3.30 -8.48 -4.35
C TYR A 31 -2.47 -9.54 -5.09
N LEU A 32 -2.11 -10.62 -4.42
CA LEU A 32 -1.30 -11.69 -4.99
C LEU A 32 -2.12 -12.72 -5.78
N GLN A 33 -3.41 -12.84 -5.55
CA GLN A 33 -4.29 -13.82 -6.22
C GLN A 33 -4.18 -13.84 -7.76
N PRO A 34 -4.14 -12.70 -8.47
CA PRO A 34 -4.06 -12.69 -9.94
C PRO A 34 -2.78 -13.33 -10.52
N TYR A 35 -1.75 -13.52 -9.70
CA TYR A 35 -0.49 -14.14 -10.14
C TYR A 35 -0.53 -15.66 -10.10
N ILE A 36 -1.52 -16.27 -9.44
CA ILE A 36 -1.71 -17.74 -9.49
C ILE A 36 -2.14 -18.13 -10.89
N GLY A 37 -1.49 -19.16 -11.46
CA GLY A 37 -1.70 -19.59 -12.83
C GLY A 37 -0.85 -18.86 -13.87
N GLN A 38 -0.10 -17.83 -13.47
CA GLN A 38 0.82 -17.14 -14.38
C GLN A 38 2.20 -17.79 -14.42
N SER A 39 2.89 -17.64 -15.56
CA SER A 39 4.26 -18.13 -15.68
C SER A 39 5.25 -17.24 -14.90
N ALA A 40 6.35 -17.85 -14.44
CA ALA A 40 7.41 -17.13 -13.76
C ALA A 40 7.95 -15.93 -14.55
N THR A 41 7.99 -16.04 -15.89
CA THR A 41 8.44 -14.95 -16.76
C THR A 41 7.48 -13.76 -16.73
N ILE A 42 6.18 -14.00 -16.80
CA ILE A 42 5.16 -12.94 -16.71
C ILE A 42 5.20 -12.29 -15.32
N ILE A 43 5.32 -13.11 -14.26
CA ILE A 43 5.44 -12.60 -12.90
C ILE A 43 6.67 -11.69 -12.80
N GLN A 44 7.82 -12.08 -13.32
CA GLN A 44 9.03 -11.25 -13.27
C GLN A 44 8.89 -9.91 -14.01
N GLN A 45 8.06 -9.84 -15.03
CA GLN A 45 7.83 -8.62 -15.80
C GLN A 45 6.80 -7.69 -15.18
N GLN A 46 5.80 -8.24 -14.50
CA GLN A 46 4.62 -7.48 -14.06
C GLN A 46 4.51 -7.33 -12.54
N PHE A 47 5.31 -8.09 -11.78
CA PHE A 47 5.21 -8.07 -10.32
C PHE A 47 5.72 -6.76 -9.73
N ASP A 48 4.82 -5.99 -9.15
CA ASP A 48 5.12 -4.75 -8.43
C ASP A 48 4.23 -4.62 -7.19
N LEU A 49 4.84 -4.43 -6.03
CA LEU A 49 4.15 -4.24 -4.75
C LEU A 49 4.18 -2.79 -4.26
N LYS A 50 4.65 -1.86 -5.08
CA LYS A 50 4.63 -0.42 -4.73
C LYS A 50 3.24 0.10 -4.37
N PRO A 51 2.14 -0.32 -5.05
CA PRO A 51 0.80 0.12 -4.67
C PRO A 51 0.40 -0.24 -3.23
N LEU A 52 0.99 -1.30 -2.66
CA LEU A 52 0.80 -1.70 -1.26
C LEU A 52 1.83 -1.08 -0.30
N GLY A 53 2.69 -0.18 -0.78
CA GLY A 53 3.71 0.47 0.02
C GLY A 53 4.97 -0.36 0.27
N PHE A 54 5.16 -1.46 -0.46
CA PHE A 54 6.39 -2.25 -0.41
C PHE A 54 7.43 -1.76 -1.40
N ARG A 55 8.69 -2.05 -1.10
CA ARG A 55 9.82 -1.77 -1.98
C ARG A 55 10.66 -3.03 -2.16
N THR A 56 10.89 -3.42 -3.40
CA THR A 56 11.80 -4.54 -3.73
C THR A 56 13.24 -4.11 -3.46
N ILE A 57 14.00 -4.92 -2.73
CA ILE A 57 15.38 -4.60 -2.32
C ILE A 57 16.45 -5.44 -3.03
N ALA A 58 16.04 -6.52 -3.71
CA ALA A 58 16.96 -7.40 -4.42
C ALA A 58 16.28 -7.99 -5.66
N GLN A 59 17.09 -8.43 -6.61
CA GLN A 59 16.60 -9.21 -7.74
C GLN A 59 15.91 -10.48 -7.25
N PRO A 60 14.82 -10.93 -7.91
CA PRO A 60 14.14 -12.15 -7.52
C PRO A 60 15.06 -13.36 -7.67
N ILE A 61 15.02 -14.24 -6.70
CA ILE A 61 15.76 -15.50 -6.72
C ILE A 61 14.88 -16.55 -7.37
N LYS A 62 15.32 -17.08 -8.50
CA LYS A 62 14.63 -18.18 -9.19
C LYS A 62 15.32 -19.49 -8.85
N GLN A 63 14.58 -20.42 -8.30
CA GLN A 63 14.97 -21.82 -8.05
C GLN A 63 14.15 -22.74 -8.98
N SER A 64 14.43 -24.05 -8.93
CA SER A 64 13.77 -25.02 -9.83
C SER A 64 12.23 -24.97 -9.75
N ASN A 65 11.69 -24.79 -8.55
CA ASN A 65 10.25 -24.82 -8.27
C ASN A 65 9.75 -23.59 -7.49
N GLN A 66 10.57 -22.54 -7.39
CA GLN A 66 10.21 -21.34 -6.63
C GLN A 66 10.76 -20.07 -7.27
N LEU A 67 9.99 -18.99 -7.16
CA LEU A 67 10.41 -17.64 -7.47
C LEU A 67 10.20 -16.77 -6.22
N ILE A 68 11.29 -16.23 -5.68
CA ILE A 68 11.30 -15.57 -4.37
C ILE A 68 11.62 -14.08 -4.56
N TYR A 69 10.74 -13.22 -4.08
CA TYR A 69 10.96 -11.78 -3.96
C TYR A 69 11.21 -11.40 -2.52
N THR A 70 12.22 -10.56 -2.30
CA THR A 70 12.45 -9.93 -1.00
C THR A 70 12.06 -8.46 -1.08
N VAL A 71 11.06 -8.10 -0.29
CA VAL A 71 10.54 -6.74 -0.22
C VAL A 71 10.62 -6.20 1.19
N ILE A 72 10.65 -4.89 1.33
CA ILE A 72 10.58 -4.21 2.62
C ILE A 72 9.37 -3.28 2.66
N ARG A 73 8.82 -3.11 3.84
CA ARG A 73 7.84 -2.06 4.12
C ARG A 73 8.52 -1.02 4.99
N PRO A 74 8.88 0.15 4.45
CA PRO A 74 9.45 1.22 5.25
C PRO A 74 8.36 1.81 6.15
N ILE A 75 8.62 1.80 7.46
CA ILE A 75 7.74 2.41 8.46
C ILE A 75 8.54 3.51 9.15
N ARG A 76 8.02 4.74 9.10
CA ARG A 76 8.58 5.87 9.85
C ARG A 76 7.85 6.02 11.16
N ILE A 77 8.58 5.91 12.25
CA ILE A 77 8.06 6.11 13.59
C ILE A 77 8.55 7.48 14.08
N PRO A 78 7.65 8.47 14.26
CA PRO A 78 8.05 9.72 14.86
C PRO A 78 8.46 9.47 16.32
N ILE A 79 9.65 9.91 16.69
CA ILE A 79 10.10 9.87 18.08
C ILE A 79 9.62 11.16 18.73
N PRO A 80 8.71 11.12 19.71
CA PRO A 80 8.36 12.32 20.47
C PRO A 80 9.60 12.74 21.27
N ILE A 81 10.24 13.83 20.83
CA ILE A 81 11.26 14.47 21.65
C ILE A 81 10.48 15.15 22.77
N ALA A 82 10.67 14.67 24.01
CA ALA A 82 10.21 15.38 25.17
C ALA A 82 10.91 16.75 25.12
N GLN A 83 10.16 17.79 24.79
CA GLN A 83 10.62 19.15 24.99
C GLN A 83 10.70 19.34 26.52
N SER A 84 11.84 19.00 27.07
CA SER A 84 12.18 19.49 28.42
C SER A 84 12.30 20.99 28.26
N ALA A 85 11.24 21.70 28.65
CA ALA A 85 11.33 23.11 28.94
C ALA A 85 12.23 23.24 30.17
N GLU A 86 13.53 23.20 29.99
CA GLU A 86 14.47 23.71 30.97
C GLU A 86 14.25 25.22 31.04
N LEU A 87 13.51 25.63 32.04
CA LEU A 87 13.48 27.00 32.50
C LEU A 87 14.90 27.33 32.94
N GLY A 88 15.70 27.84 32.02
CA GLY A 88 16.95 28.47 32.38
C GLY A 88 16.69 29.58 33.38
N ALA A 89 17.58 29.78 34.33
CA ALA A 89 17.49 30.69 35.48
C ALA A 89 17.24 32.17 35.14
N GLN A 90 16.89 32.51 33.90
CA GLN A 90 16.64 33.88 33.43
C GLN A 90 15.41 34.04 32.53
N ASN A 91 14.40 33.16 32.62
CA ASN A 91 13.11 33.29 31.88
C ASN A 91 13.23 33.65 30.38
N ILE A 92 14.30 33.29 29.72
CA ILE A 92 14.44 33.46 28.30
C ILE A 92 14.03 32.12 27.67
N PRO A 93 12.96 32.05 26.84
CA PRO A 93 12.63 30.84 26.11
C PRO A 93 13.74 30.63 25.09
N ILE A 94 14.60 29.65 25.32
CA ILE A 94 15.54 29.18 24.34
C ILE A 94 14.67 28.42 23.27
N GLN A 95 14.33 29.11 22.20
CA GLN A 95 13.84 28.46 21.01
C GLN A 95 15.03 27.66 20.45
N SER A 96 15.13 26.41 20.83
CA SER A 96 15.97 25.49 20.07
C SER A 96 15.32 25.31 18.71
N ALA A 97 15.77 26.12 17.75
CA ALA A 97 15.49 25.94 16.34
C ALA A 97 16.22 24.67 15.88
N GLY A 98 15.60 23.55 16.16
CA GLY A 98 16.02 22.25 15.69
C GLY A 98 14.76 21.48 15.29
N ASN A 99 14.26 21.77 14.07
CA ASN A 99 13.39 20.84 13.37
C ASN A 99 14.21 19.60 13.01
N THR A 100 14.64 18.84 13.99
CA THR A 100 15.02 17.46 13.78
C THR A 100 13.74 16.66 13.93
N ASP A 101 13.06 16.43 12.79
CA ASP A 101 12.12 15.33 12.67
C ASP A 101 12.90 14.05 12.95
N SER A 102 13.09 13.76 14.25
CA SER A 102 13.72 12.52 14.68
C SER A 102 12.75 11.40 14.38
N THR A 103 12.92 10.79 13.22
CA THR A 103 12.15 9.63 12.82
C THR A 103 13.05 8.41 12.86
N TYR A 104 12.52 7.32 13.39
CA TYR A 104 13.18 6.02 13.33
C TYR A 104 12.63 5.24 12.15
N ASP A 105 13.47 4.94 11.17
CA ASP A 105 13.12 4.17 9.99
C ASP A 105 13.25 2.67 10.27
N LEU A 106 12.12 1.97 10.33
CA LEU A 106 12.08 0.53 10.49
C LEU A 106 11.82 -0.12 9.14
N ASN A 107 12.80 -0.89 8.65
CA ASN A 107 12.70 -1.64 7.39
C ASN A 107 12.35 -3.11 7.66
N LEU A 108 11.06 -3.40 7.78
CA LEU A 108 10.61 -4.77 7.97
C LEU A 108 10.62 -5.53 6.64
N LYS A 109 11.15 -6.76 6.67
CA LYS A 109 11.25 -7.62 5.48
C LYS A 109 10.05 -8.54 5.35
N CYS A 110 9.64 -8.76 4.09
CA CYS A 110 8.68 -9.77 3.66
C CYS A 110 9.26 -10.54 2.47
N HIS A 111 9.18 -11.85 2.51
CA HIS A 111 9.52 -12.74 1.39
C HIS A 111 8.21 -13.23 0.76
N ILE A 112 8.05 -12.97 -0.52
CA ILE A 112 6.95 -13.49 -1.33
C ILE A 112 7.49 -14.65 -2.15
N ILE A 113 6.92 -15.83 -1.96
CA ILE A 113 7.40 -17.09 -2.53
C ILE A 113 6.31 -17.65 -3.44
N PHE A 114 6.54 -17.61 -4.75
CA PHE A 114 5.71 -18.27 -5.75
C PHE A 114 6.18 -19.71 -5.89
N GLU A 115 5.32 -20.68 -5.62
CA GLU A 115 5.59 -22.08 -5.84
C GLU A 115 5.25 -22.45 -7.28
N LEU A 116 6.24 -22.90 -8.02
CA LEU A 116 6.15 -23.17 -9.45
C LEU A 116 6.03 -24.67 -9.71
N ASP A 117 5.26 -25.02 -10.73
CA ASP A 117 5.24 -26.38 -11.24
C ASP A 117 6.40 -26.64 -12.25
N GLN A 118 6.39 -27.82 -12.87
CA GLN A 118 7.39 -28.20 -13.87
C GLN A 118 7.36 -27.32 -15.13
N GLN A 119 6.22 -26.71 -15.44
CA GLN A 119 6.02 -25.78 -16.55
C GLN A 119 6.33 -24.31 -16.12
N GLN A 120 6.85 -24.12 -14.91
CA GLN A 120 7.15 -22.78 -14.35
C GLN A 120 5.91 -21.91 -14.19
N ILE A 121 4.75 -22.51 -13.93
CA ILE A 121 3.49 -21.82 -13.62
C ILE A 121 3.31 -21.75 -12.10
N ALA A 122 2.95 -20.59 -11.58
CA ALA A 122 2.68 -20.40 -10.15
C ALA A 122 1.41 -21.14 -9.73
N ARG A 123 1.53 -22.08 -8.80
CA ARG A 123 0.43 -22.89 -8.27
C ARG A 123 -0.05 -22.39 -6.93
N SER A 124 0.85 -21.85 -6.13
CA SER A 124 0.55 -21.25 -4.84
C SER A 124 1.50 -20.11 -4.53
N ILE A 125 1.10 -19.28 -3.58
CA ILE A 125 1.91 -18.15 -3.12
C ILE A 125 1.94 -18.21 -1.60
N ARG A 126 3.15 -18.18 -1.04
CA ARG A 126 3.38 -18.00 0.40
C ARG A 126 4.06 -16.66 0.66
N HIS A 127 3.84 -16.13 1.82
CA HIS A 127 4.53 -14.93 2.26
C HIS A 127 5.03 -15.12 3.70
N GLU A 128 6.25 -14.71 3.95
CA GLU A 128 6.94 -14.91 5.22
C GLU A 128 7.70 -13.65 5.64
N GLY A 129 7.55 -13.24 6.89
CA GLY A 129 8.25 -12.10 7.45
C GLY A 129 7.36 -11.16 8.25
N LYS A 130 8.00 -10.23 8.95
CA LYS A 130 7.29 -9.29 9.85
C LYS A 130 6.53 -8.18 9.12
N ALA A 131 6.82 -7.96 7.84
CA ALA A 131 6.16 -6.95 7.03
C ALA A 131 5.03 -7.50 6.16
N CYS A 132 4.89 -8.83 6.10
CA CYS A 132 3.81 -9.44 5.34
C CYS A 132 2.41 -9.25 6.08
#